data_403fd4306147ca69530721e5c0ac5d91
#
_entry.id   403fd4306147ca69530721e5c0ac5d91
#
_cell.length_a   1.000
_cell.length_b   1.000
_cell.length_c   1.000
_cell.angle_alpha   90.00
_cell.angle_beta   90.00
_cell.angle_gamma   90.00
#
_symmetry.space_group_name_H-M   'P 1'
#
loop_
_entity.id
_entity.type
_entity.pdbx_description
1 polymer ?
#
loop_
_entity_poly.entity_id
_entity_poly.type
_entity_poly.pdbx_seq_one_letter_code
_entity_poly.pdbx_strand_id
1 'polypeptide(L)'
;MDSKQEEMQFLGLFGIYKEAFKIIFSRKTIFSQITLVFILPTSFVFIANMKVSNALFAKIIEVVQVPRMQPQAGTPEQIELCLPNSTGWTQLLFFKAAYITFLLLFSPLSTAAVAYTIACISTGQEVTFKMVMRAVPKFWKRLVIISACAFAAIIAFTMGTLLTIAVTRIFMINRYILAIGFVLLVLFFMGFVYISLVWQTASVVSVSEEAYVMTAMIKSKALVRGKTKVMGVIFLTMTISYVIMKIEFSKLVEGSSLGIVNRVSCGIICFLLLVLLILFELVIQTVTYFVCKSYHHENIDKSTTLDHLDAGYNDYVPLKAKDV
;
A
#
# COMPACT_ATOMS: atom_id res chain seq x y z
N MET A 1 3.59 4.51 -33.71
CA MET A 1 3.85 4.68 -32.26
C MET A 1 3.60 6.14 -31.95
N ASP A 2 2.76 6.49 -30.99
CA ASP A 2 2.51 7.90 -30.66
C ASP A 2 3.78 8.52 -30.06
N SER A 3 4.16 9.73 -30.48
CA SER A 3 5.32 10.49 -29.97
C SER A 3 5.35 10.58 -28.44
N LYS A 4 4.19 10.59 -27.83
CA LYS A 4 4.00 10.62 -26.38
C LYS A 4 4.41 9.31 -25.69
N GLN A 5 4.34 8.17 -26.38
CA GLN A 5 4.77 6.85 -25.86
C GLN A 5 6.28 6.72 -25.90
N GLU A 6 6.92 7.29 -26.93
CA GLU A 6 8.39 7.35 -27.04
C GLU A 6 9.00 8.25 -25.99
N GLU A 7 8.39 9.40 -25.67
CA GLU A 7 8.84 10.27 -24.58
C GLU A 7 8.76 9.58 -23.21
N MET A 8 7.73 8.77 -22.95
CA MET A 8 7.59 8.04 -21.69
C MET A 8 8.66 6.98 -21.47
N GLN A 9 9.21 6.38 -22.51
CA GLN A 9 10.26 5.36 -22.44
C GLN A 9 11.52 5.86 -21.74
N PHE A 10 11.89 7.14 -21.95
CA PHE A 10 13.09 7.76 -21.41
C PHE A 10 12.90 8.44 -20.04
N LEU A 11 11.70 8.41 -19.48
CA LEU A 11 11.43 9.03 -18.18
C LEU A 11 12.28 8.37 -17.09
N GLY A 12 13.15 9.18 -16.48
CA GLY A 12 13.85 8.87 -15.25
C GLY A 12 12.99 9.19 -14.02
N LEU A 13 13.60 9.08 -12.85
CA LEU A 13 12.94 9.31 -11.55
C LEU A 13 12.14 10.63 -11.53
N PHE A 14 12.80 11.76 -11.81
CA PHE A 14 12.15 13.09 -11.79
C PHE A 14 11.06 13.24 -12.87
N GLY A 15 11.22 12.58 -14.01
CA GLY A 15 10.21 12.58 -15.07
C GLY A 15 8.90 11.92 -14.63
N ILE A 16 8.99 10.79 -13.91
CA ILE A 16 7.83 10.07 -13.36
C ILE A 16 7.10 10.93 -12.32
N TYR A 17 7.81 11.56 -11.39
CA TYR A 17 7.22 12.48 -10.43
C TYR A 17 6.53 13.68 -11.10
N LYS A 18 7.18 14.29 -12.08
CA LYS A 18 6.62 15.44 -12.83
C LYS A 18 5.35 15.05 -13.59
N GLU A 19 5.34 13.89 -14.24
CA GLU A 19 4.17 13.42 -14.98
C GLU A 19 3.02 13.04 -14.03
N ALA A 20 3.32 12.44 -12.88
CA ALA A 20 2.32 12.15 -11.84
C ALA A 20 1.65 13.46 -11.34
N PHE A 21 2.42 14.48 -11.03
CA PHE A 21 1.87 15.80 -10.66
C PHE A 21 1.02 16.38 -11.78
N LYS A 22 1.49 16.37 -13.02
CA LYS A 22 0.75 16.89 -14.18
C LYS A 22 -0.60 16.20 -14.36
N ILE A 23 -0.66 14.88 -14.22
CA ILE A 23 -1.90 14.09 -14.31
C ILE A 23 -2.89 14.50 -13.20
N ILE A 24 -2.46 14.57 -11.95
CA ILE A 24 -3.31 14.96 -10.82
C ILE A 24 -3.88 16.37 -11.04
N PHE A 25 -3.03 17.33 -11.39
CA PHE A 25 -3.45 18.72 -11.56
C PHE A 25 -4.30 18.95 -12.81
N SER A 26 -4.12 18.15 -13.87
CA SER A 26 -4.93 18.24 -15.10
C SER A 26 -6.39 17.82 -14.89
N ARG A 27 -6.65 16.87 -13.97
CA ARG A 27 -7.99 16.30 -13.72
C ARG A 27 -8.37 16.36 -12.23
N LYS A 28 -8.17 17.52 -11.61
CA LYS A 28 -8.37 17.75 -10.16
C LYS A 28 -9.71 17.24 -9.64
N THR A 29 -10.81 17.48 -10.37
CA THR A 29 -12.16 17.12 -9.92
C THR A 29 -12.33 15.62 -9.73
N ILE A 30 -11.86 14.81 -10.67
CA ILE A 30 -12.00 13.34 -10.60
C ILE A 30 -11.11 12.78 -9.49
N PHE A 31 -9.85 13.22 -9.42
CA PHE A 31 -8.94 12.77 -8.36
C PHE A 31 -9.40 13.21 -6.97
N SER A 32 -10.00 14.39 -6.82
CA SER A 32 -10.60 14.83 -5.57
C SER A 32 -11.76 13.92 -5.14
N GLN A 33 -12.64 13.54 -6.07
CA GLN A 33 -13.75 12.62 -5.78
C GLN A 33 -13.27 11.22 -5.42
N ILE A 34 -12.28 10.68 -6.13
CA ILE A 34 -11.65 9.38 -5.81
C ILE A 34 -11.00 9.44 -4.43
N THR A 35 -10.29 10.52 -4.14
CA THR A 35 -9.64 10.75 -2.85
C THR A 35 -10.65 10.74 -1.71
N LEU A 36 -11.76 11.44 -1.86
CA LEU A 36 -12.79 11.53 -0.85
C LEU A 36 -13.45 10.18 -0.55
N VAL A 37 -13.74 9.38 -1.60
CA VAL A 37 -14.51 8.13 -1.44
C VAL A 37 -13.63 6.95 -1.02
N PHE A 38 -12.41 6.84 -1.54
CA PHE A 38 -11.58 5.65 -1.35
C PHE A 38 -10.34 5.91 -0.46
N ILE A 39 -9.63 7.03 -0.68
CA ILE A 39 -8.35 7.28 -0.01
C ILE A 39 -8.56 7.82 1.40
N LEU A 40 -9.52 8.72 1.60
CA LEU A 40 -9.79 9.33 2.89
C LEU A 40 -10.20 8.29 3.96
N PRO A 41 -11.11 7.32 3.71
CA PRO A 41 -11.40 6.25 4.66
C PRO A 41 -10.18 5.38 4.98
N THR A 42 -9.36 5.07 3.96
CA THR A 42 -8.12 4.28 4.13
C THR A 42 -7.13 5.02 5.02
N SER A 43 -6.95 6.32 4.81
CA SER A 43 -6.07 7.18 5.62
C SER A 43 -6.56 7.30 7.07
N PHE A 44 -7.87 7.41 7.27
CA PHE A 44 -8.47 7.47 8.60
C PHE A 44 -8.19 6.18 9.39
N VAL A 45 -8.42 5.03 8.78
CA VAL A 45 -8.16 3.73 9.40
C VAL A 45 -6.67 3.51 9.67
N PHE A 46 -5.79 4.02 8.80
CA PHE A 46 -4.35 3.98 9.03
C PHE A 46 -3.94 4.75 10.29
N ILE A 47 -4.41 5.98 10.46
CA ILE A 47 -4.13 6.80 11.67
C ILE A 47 -4.77 6.18 12.92
N ALA A 48 -6.01 5.69 12.82
CA ALA A 48 -6.67 5.01 13.92
C ALA A 48 -5.88 3.78 14.38
N ASN A 49 -5.35 2.99 13.41
CA ASN A 49 -4.48 1.86 13.72
C ASN A 49 -3.19 2.27 14.44
N MET A 50 -2.57 3.38 14.06
CA MET A 50 -1.39 3.88 14.76
C MET A 50 -1.70 4.18 16.24
N LYS A 51 -2.74 4.98 16.50
CA LYS A 51 -3.13 5.37 17.86
C LYS A 51 -3.54 4.18 18.73
N VAL A 52 -4.44 3.34 18.23
CA VAL A 52 -4.97 2.21 19.00
C VAL A 52 -3.87 1.17 19.26
N SER A 53 -3.00 0.91 18.28
CA SER A 53 -1.87 0.00 18.49
C SER A 53 -0.93 0.49 19.59
N ASN A 54 -0.53 1.77 19.55
CA ASN A 54 0.38 2.32 20.55
C ASN A 54 -0.25 2.29 21.95
N ALA A 55 -1.54 2.62 22.07
CA ALA A 55 -2.26 2.56 23.35
C ALA A 55 -2.38 1.13 23.90
N LEU A 56 -2.67 0.15 23.05
CA LEU A 56 -2.76 -1.26 23.46
C LEU A 56 -1.38 -1.82 23.82
N PHE A 57 -0.33 -1.49 23.06
CA PHE A 57 1.05 -1.89 23.40
C PHE A 57 1.50 -1.28 24.72
N ALA A 58 1.21 -0.01 25.00
CA ALA A 58 1.55 0.62 26.26
C ALA A 58 0.89 -0.10 27.45
N LYS A 59 -0.40 -0.45 27.35
CA LYS A 59 -1.11 -1.25 28.38
C LYS A 59 -0.50 -2.62 28.57
N ILE A 60 -0.11 -3.32 27.49
CA ILE A 60 0.50 -4.64 27.58
C ILE A 60 1.86 -4.55 28.28
N ILE A 61 2.68 -3.55 27.94
CA ILE A 61 4.00 -3.33 28.56
C ILE A 61 3.85 -3.00 30.04
N GLU A 62 2.91 -2.14 30.43
CA GLU A 62 2.62 -1.78 31.81
C GLU A 62 2.31 -3.04 32.65
N VAL A 63 1.42 -3.89 32.16
CA VAL A 63 1.05 -5.16 32.84
C VAL A 63 2.24 -6.12 32.93
N VAL A 64 3.13 -6.16 31.93
CA VAL A 64 4.32 -7.04 31.93
C VAL A 64 5.43 -6.51 32.85
N GLN A 65 5.53 -5.20 33.05
CA GLN A 65 6.60 -4.58 33.86
C GLN A 65 6.29 -4.52 35.36
N VAL A 66 5.03 -4.43 35.75
CA VAL A 66 4.60 -4.33 37.17
C VAL A 66 5.11 -5.50 38.04
N PRO A 67 5.17 -6.76 37.62
CA PRO A 67 5.65 -7.86 38.48
C PRO A 67 7.16 -7.84 38.81
N ARG A 68 7.98 -7.08 38.09
CA ARG A 68 9.44 -7.10 38.26
C ARG A 68 9.96 -6.23 39.42
N MET A 69 9.13 -5.37 39.98
CA MET A 69 9.57 -4.42 41.03
C MET A 69 9.22 -4.81 42.45
N GLN A 70 8.48 -5.90 42.72
CA GLN A 70 8.23 -6.38 44.08
C GLN A 70 8.41 -7.90 44.21
N PRO A 71 9.56 -8.35 44.71
CA PRO A 71 9.72 -9.74 45.13
C PRO A 71 9.17 -9.93 46.54
N GLN A 72 7.84 -10.05 46.67
CA GLN A 72 7.25 -10.60 47.89
C GLN A 72 6.46 -11.85 47.55
N ALA A 73 6.95 -12.95 48.10
CA ALA A 73 6.53 -14.28 47.83
C ALA A 73 5.12 -14.59 48.35
N GLY A 74 4.30 -15.28 47.55
CA GLY A 74 3.49 -16.37 48.05
C GLY A 74 1.99 -16.11 48.28
N THR A 75 1.27 -15.42 47.39
CA THR A 75 -0.19 -15.56 47.41
C THR A 75 -0.71 -16.15 46.08
N PRO A 76 -1.71 -17.08 46.12
CA PRO A 76 -2.30 -17.70 44.92
C PRO A 76 -2.88 -16.72 43.90
N GLU A 77 -3.29 -15.53 44.34
CA GLU A 77 -3.76 -14.44 43.47
C GLU A 77 -2.68 -13.88 42.53
N GLN A 78 -1.38 -14.06 42.88
CA GLN A 78 -0.28 -13.57 42.05
C GLN A 78 0.03 -14.46 40.85
N ILE A 79 -0.39 -15.73 40.89
CA ILE A 79 -0.20 -16.65 39.75
C ILE A 79 -1.19 -16.30 38.61
N GLU A 80 -2.39 -15.82 38.92
CA GLU A 80 -3.30 -15.30 37.90
C GLU A 80 -2.85 -13.97 37.28
N LEU A 81 -2.07 -13.16 38.01
CA LEU A 81 -1.50 -11.91 37.50
C LEU A 81 -0.27 -12.14 36.58
N CYS A 82 0.38 -13.29 36.70
CA CYS A 82 1.54 -13.69 35.88
C CYS A 82 1.17 -14.40 34.57
N LEU A 83 -0.09 -14.81 34.38
CA LEU A 83 -0.55 -15.17 33.03
C LEU A 83 -0.59 -13.89 32.20
N PRO A 84 0.09 -13.83 31.05
CA PRO A 84 0.03 -12.67 30.17
C PRO A 84 -1.45 -12.40 29.91
N ASN A 85 -1.92 -11.21 30.31
CA ASN A 85 -3.32 -10.81 30.25
C ASN A 85 -3.89 -11.16 28.88
N SER A 86 -4.48 -12.32 28.74
CA SER A 86 -5.00 -12.90 27.50
C SER A 86 -5.99 -11.92 26.84
N THR A 87 -6.66 -11.12 27.63
CA THR A 87 -7.61 -10.09 27.19
C THR A 87 -6.92 -8.98 26.40
N GLY A 88 -5.75 -8.48 26.81
CA GLY A 88 -5.03 -7.41 26.10
C GLY A 88 -4.50 -7.88 24.74
N TRP A 89 -3.92 -9.07 24.69
CA TRP A 89 -3.45 -9.68 23.44
C TRP A 89 -4.61 -10.04 22.51
N THR A 90 -5.71 -10.53 23.03
CA THR A 90 -6.92 -10.85 22.25
C THR A 90 -7.52 -9.59 21.63
N GLN A 91 -7.63 -8.50 22.40
CA GLN A 91 -8.08 -7.21 21.90
C GLN A 91 -7.17 -6.68 20.78
N LEU A 92 -5.85 -6.77 20.97
CA LEU A 92 -4.88 -6.35 19.94
C LEU A 92 -5.02 -7.17 18.66
N LEU A 93 -5.14 -8.50 18.77
CA LEU A 93 -5.31 -9.39 17.62
C LEU A 93 -6.61 -9.12 16.88
N PHE A 94 -7.72 -8.97 17.59
CA PHE A 94 -9.02 -8.65 17.00
C PHE A 94 -9.00 -7.30 16.27
N PHE A 95 -8.41 -6.28 16.90
CA PHE A 95 -8.26 -4.97 16.28
C PHE A 95 -7.36 -5.03 15.03
N LYS A 96 -6.25 -5.78 15.08
CA LYS A 96 -5.38 -5.98 13.92
C LYS A 96 -6.07 -6.75 12.79
N ALA A 97 -6.87 -7.76 13.12
CA ALA A 97 -7.65 -8.50 12.12
C ALA A 97 -8.68 -7.59 11.42
N ALA A 98 -9.42 -6.79 12.17
CA ALA A 98 -10.36 -5.81 11.63
C ALA A 98 -9.64 -4.77 10.72
N TYR A 99 -8.50 -4.26 11.17
CA TYR A 99 -7.66 -3.34 10.40
C TYR A 99 -7.21 -3.95 9.06
N ILE A 100 -6.66 -5.17 9.09
CA ILE A 100 -6.19 -5.88 7.89
C ILE A 100 -7.36 -6.13 6.94
N THR A 101 -8.51 -6.57 7.45
CA THR A 101 -9.72 -6.78 6.65
C THR A 101 -10.14 -5.50 5.94
N PHE A 102 -10.17 -4.38 6.66
CA PHE A 102 -10.51 -3.09 6.07
C PHE A 102 -9.51 -2.67 4.98
N LEU A 103 -8.21 -2.83 5.22
CA LEU A 103 -7.18 -2.53 4.22
C LEU A 103 -7.31 -3.43 2.98
N LEU A 104 -7.57 -4.73 3.16
CA LEU A 104 -7.77 -5.67 2.05
C LEU A 104 -8.97 -5.30 1.17
N LEU A 105 -9.99 -4.62 1.73
CA LEU A 105 -11.15 -4.17 0.98
C LEU A 105 -10.91 -2.83 0.29
N PHE A 106 -10.44 -1.82 1.01
CA PHE A 106 -10.40 -0.43 0.51
C PHE A 106 -9.12 -0.10 -0.28
N SER A 107 -7.97 -0.68 0.05
CA SER A 107 -6.73 -0.43 -0.69
C SER A 107 -6.81 -0.88 -2.15
N PRO A 108 -7.32 -2.10 -2.47
CA PRO A 108 -7.52 -2.52 -3.86
C PRO A 108 -8.52 -1.64 -4.63
N LEU A 109 -9.57 -1.16 -3.96
CA LEU A 109 -10.54 -0.27 -4.58
C LEU A 109 -9.91 1.07 -4.97
N SER A 110 -9.08 1.63 -4.08
CA SER A 110 -8.33 2.86 -4.36
C SER A 110 -7.38 2.67 -5.56
N THR A 111 -6.65 1.56 -5.59
CA THR A 111 -5.74 1.22 -6.69
C THR A 111 -6.51 1.05 -8.01
N ALA A 112 -7.64 0.34 -7.99
CA ALA A 112 -8.49 0.16 -9.18
C ALA A 112 -9.01 1.49 -9.72
N ALA A 113 -9.52 2.35 -8.84
CA ALA A 113 -10.07 3.64 -9.23
C ALA A 113 -9.01 4.55 -9.89
N VAL A 114 -7.83 4.64 -9.30
CA VAL A 114 -6.73 5.46 -9.83
C VAL A 114 -6.18 4.86 -11.11
N ALA A 115 -5.91 3.55 -11.15
CA ALA A 115 -5.34 2.87 -12.33
C ALA A 115 -6.30 2.94 -13.53
N TYR A 116 -7.59 2.70 -13.33
CA TYR A 116 -8.61 2.83 -14.36
C TYR A 116 -8.69 4.27 -14.89
N THR A 117 -8.70 5.27 -14.00
CA THR A 117 -8.75 6.68 -14.38
C THR A 117 -7.56 7.09 -15.24
N ILE A 118 -6.34 6.68 -14.86
CA ILE A 118 -5.12 6.99 -15.61
C ILE A 118 -5.10 6.22 -16.94
N ALA A 119 -5.55 4.97 -16.98
CA ALA A 119 -5.68 4.20 -18.22
C ALA A 119 -6.60 4.91 -19.23
N CYS A 120 -7.78 5.38 -18.81
CA CYS A 120 -8.68 6.15 -19.66
C CYS A 120 -8.08 7.50 -20.12
N ILE A 121 -7.36 8.22 -19.22
CA ILE A 121 -6.67 9.45 -19.60
C ILE A 121 -5.58 9.18 -20.64
N SER A 122 -4.84 8.08 -20.52
CA SER A 122 -3.78 7.71 -21.46
C SER A 122 -4.31 7.32 -22.85
N THR A 123 -5.54 6.79 -22.93
CA THR A 123 -6.23 6.47 -24.18
C THR A 123 -6.98 7.65 -24.78
N GLY A 124 -7.03 8.81 -24.09
CA GLY A 124 -7.68 10.03 -24.56
C GLY A 124 -9.20 10.06 -24.34
N GLN A 125 -9.75 9.15 -23.53
CA GLN A 125 -11.16 9.12 -23.19
C GLN A 125 -11.53 10.17 -22.14
N GLU A 126 -12.75 10.70 -22.24
CA GLU A 126 -13.33 11.52 -21.17
C GLU A 126 -13.77 10.62 -20.00
N VAL A 127 -13.19 10.83 -18.84
CA VAL A 127 -13.47 10.05 -17.64
C VAL A 127 -14.49 10.79 -16.78
N THR A 128 -15.56 10.08 -16.42
CA THR A 128 -16.55 10.58 -15.45
C THR A 128 -16.46 9.71 -14.17
N PHE A 129 -16.61 10.33 -13.01
CA PHE A 129 -16.60 9.61 -11.72
C PHE A 129 -17.59 8.43 -11.69
N LYS A 130 -18.75 8.58 -12.33
CA LYS A 130 -19.75 7.51 -12.46
C LYS A 130 -19.23 6.29 -13.22
N MET A 131 -18.39 6.49 -14.27
CA MET A 131 -17.73 5.39 -14.99
C MET A 131 -16.76 4.66 -14.08
N VAL A 132 -15.93 5.39 -13.33
CA VAL A 132 -14.98 4.82 -12.38
C VAL A 132 -15.71 3.95 -11.35
N MET A 133 -16.79 4.45 -10.74
CA MET A 133 -17.58 3.72 -9.74
C MET A 133 -18.24 2.45 -10.27
N ARG A 134 -18.57 2.40 -11.57
CA ARG A 134 -19.10 1.17 -12.20
C ARG A 134 -18.01 0.16 -12.53
N ALA A 135 -16.83 0.63 -12.93
CA ALA A 135 -15.72 -0.23 -13.32
C ALA A 135 -15.04 -0.90 -12.11
N VAL A 136 -14.87 -0.17 -11.00
CA VAL A 136 -14.15 -0.63 -9.81
C VAL A 136 -14.63 -1.99 -9.28
N PRO A 137 -15.94 -2.28 -9.12
CA PRO A 137 -16.41 -3.57 -8.64
C PRO A 137 -16.05 -4.76 -9.53
N LYS A 138 -15.85 -4.54 -10.84
CA LYS A 138 -15.47 -5.59 -11.79
C LYS A 138 -14.06 -6.14 -11.49
N PHE A 139 -13.14 -5.27 -11.07
CA PHE A 139 -11.74 -5.64 -10.78
C PHE A 139 -11.52 -6.08 -9.34
N TRP A 140 -12.46 -5.81 -8.43
CA TRP A 140 -12.29 -5.95 -7.00
C TRP A 140 -11.86 -7.35 -6.56
N LYS A 141 -12.55 -8.40 -7.02
CA LYS A 141 -12.24 -9.79 -6.62
C LYS A 141 -10.80 -10.18 -6.95
N ARG A 142 -10.30 -9.82 -8.14
CA ARG A 142 -8.93 -10.11 -8.57
C ARG A 142 -7.90 -9.34 -7.74
N LEU A 143 -8.16 -8.08 -7.48
CA LEU A 143 -7.27 -7.22 -6.69
C LEU A 143 -7.21 -7.63 -5.22
N VAL A 144 -8.33 -8.07 -4.63
CA VAL A 144 -8.35 -8.60 -3.26
C VAL A 144 -7.48 -9.85 -3.15
N ILE A 145 -7.51 -10.76 -4.12
CA ILE A 145 -6.66 -11.95 -4.13
C ILE A 145 -5.18 -11.55 -4.25
N ILE A 146 -4.82 -10.61 -5.14
CA ILE A 146 -3.45 -10.10 -5.27
C ILE A 146 -3.00 -9.47 -3.95
N SER A 147 -3.84 -8.64 -3.34
CA SER A 147 -3.53 -8.01 -2.05
C SER A 147 -3.37 -9.02 -0.92
N ALA A 148 -4.22 -10.06 -0.87
CA ALA A 148 -4.12 -11.12 0.13
C ALA A 148 -2.80 -11.91 -0.02
N CYS A 149 -2.40 -12.24 -1.25
CA CYS A 149 -1.11 -12.86 -1.53
C CYS A 149 0.07 -11.95 -1.11
N ALA A 150 -0.04 -10.64 -1.38
CA ALA A 150 0.96 -9.67 -0.95
C ALA A 150 1.09 -9.62 0.59
N PHE A 151 -0.04 -9.59 1.31
CA PHE A 151 -0.05 -9.65 2.77
C PHE A 151 0.57 -10.94 3.32
N ALA A 152 0.23 -12.08 2.74
CA ALA A 152 0.82 -13.37 3.14
C ALA A 152 2.34 -13.36 2.99
N ALA A 153 2.87 -12.80 1.90
CA ALA A 153 4.31 -12.68 1.72
C ALA A 153 4.95 -11.67 2.68
N ILE A 154 4.32 -10.53 2.94
CA ILE A 154 4.81 -9.58 3.95
C ILE A 154 4.93 -10.26 5.31
N ILE A 155 3.94 -11.05 5.71
CA ILE A 155 3.98 -11.83 6.94
C ILE A 155 5.15 -12.82 6.91
N ALA A 156 5.32 -13.59 5.83
CA ALA A 156 6.42 -14.56 5.71
C ALA A 156 7.81 -13.88 5.81
N PHE A 157 8.01 -12.75 5.14
CA PHE A 157 9.25 -11.97 5.24
C PHE A 157 9.47 -11.41 6.65
N THR A 158 8.42 -10.91 7.28
CA THR A 158 8.50 -10.39 8.66
C THR A 158 8.87 -11.49 9.64
N MET A 159 8.25 -12.66 9.53
CA MET A 159 8.59 -13.82 10.37
C MET A 159 10.02 -14.30 10.13
N GLY A 160 10.48 -14.34 8.87
CA GLY A 160 11.87 -14.68 8.54
C GLY A 160 12.88 -13.69 9.13
N THR A 161 12.61 -12.39 9.05
CA THR A 161 13.48 -11.36 9.65
C THR A 161 13.51 -11.45 11.18
N LEU A 162 12.36 -11.66 11.83
CA LEU A 162 12.28 -11.82 13.28
C LEU A 162 13.03 -13.06 13.75
N LEU A 163 12.91 -14.18 13.04
CA LEU A 163 13.64 -15.41 13.33
C LEU A 163 15.16 -15.18 13.19
N THR A 164 15.60 -14.50 12.13
CA THR A 164 17.02 -14.17 11.93
C THR A 164 17.54 -13.31 13.07
N ILE A 165 16.79 -12.28 13.49
CA ILE A 165 17.16 -11.43 14.63
C ILE A 165 17.22 -12.25 15.93
N ALA A 166 16.26 -13.12 16.19
CA ALA A 166 16.21 -13.95 17.38
C ALA A 166 17.44 -14.88 17.45
N VAL A 167 17.76 -15.56 16.36
CA VAL A 167 18.93 -16.44 16.28
C VAL A 167 20.24 -15.66 16.49
N THR A 168 20.39 -14.50 15.83
CA THR A 168 21.60 -13.68 16.00
C THR A 168 21.72 -13.12 17.42
N ARG A 169 20.61 -12.84 18.12
CA ARG A 169 20.62 -12.42 19.53
C ARG A 169 21.07 -13.53 20.48
N ILE A 170 20.65 -14.77 20.25
CA ILE A 170 21.05 -15.92 21.08
C ILE A 170 22.55 -16.20 20.96
N PHE A 171 23.11 -16.05 19.76
CA PHE A 171 24.51 -16.38 19.45
C PHE A 171 25.40 -15.12 19.33
N MET A 172 25.08 -14.02 20.03
CA MET A 172 25.80 -12.74 19.95
C MET A 172 27.32 -12.81 20.25
N ILE A 173 27.79 -13.85 20.91
CA ILE A 173 29.22 -14.03 21.32
C ILE A 173 30.11 -14.27 20.10
N ASN A 174 29.55 -14.79 18.99
CA ASN A 174 30.34 -15.17 17.83
C ASN A 174 30.20 -14.10 16.70
N ARG A 175 31.33 -13.40 16.41
CA ARG A 175 31.39 -12.35 15.35
C ARG A 175 30.99 -12.88 13.97
N TYR A 176 31.27 -14.17 13.68
CA TYR A 176 30.88 -14.75 12.38
C TYR A 176 29.37 -14.91 12.25
N ILE A 177 28.68 -15.30 13.31
CA ILE A 177 27.21 -15.41 13.31
C ILE A 177 26.56 -14.04 13.14
N LEU A 178 27.12 -13.00 13.77
CA LEU A 178 26.65 -11.62 13.60
C LEU A 178 26.80 -11.15 12.14
N ALA A 179 27.95 -11.43 11.50
CA ALA A 179 28.18 -11.08 10.11
C ALA A 179 27.21 -11.82 9.15
N ILE A 180 27.03 -13.13 9.36
CA ILE A 180 26.08 -13.94 8.58
C ILE A 180 24.65 -13.41 8.78
N GLY A 181 24.24 -13.12 10.01
CA GLY A 181 22.93 -12.55 10.32
C GLY A 181 22.67 -11.21 9.60
N PHE A 182 23.68 -10.34 9.58
CA PHE A 182 23.60 -9.07 8.84
C PHE A 182 23.45 -9.29 7.33
N VAL A 183 24.23 -10.18 6.73
CA VAL A 183 24.09 -10.51 5.30
C VAL A 183 22.70 -11.06 5.00
N LEU A 184 22.19 -11.97 5.83
CA LEU A 184 20.82 -12.50 5.67
C LEU A 184 19.75 -11.41 5.76
N LEU A 185 19.86 -10.46 6.70
CA LEU A 185 18.93 -9.34 6.82
C LEU A 185 18.95 -8.47 5.57
N VAL A 186 20.13 -8.18 5.00
CA VAL A 186 20.24 -7.42 3.73
C VAL A 186 19.59 -8.19 2.58
N LEU A 187 19.81 -9.51 2.48
CA LEU A 187 19.17 -10.34 1.45
C LEU A 187 17.65 -10.38 1.60
N PHE A 188 17.13 -10.52 2.82
CA PHE A 188 15.70 -10.46 3.09
C PHE A 188 15.12 -9.09 2.70
N PHE A 189 15.81 -8.00 3.04
CA PHE A 189 15.37 -6.66 2.68
C PHE A 189 15.31 -6.46 1.16
N MET A 190 16.35 -6.87 0.43
CA MET A 190 16.38 -6.79 -1.03
C MET A 190 15.28 -7.64 -1.68
N GLY A 191 15.07 -8.86 -1.17
CA GLY A 191 14.00 -9.74 -1.61
C GLY A 191 12.62 -9.14 -1.36
N PHE A 192 12.39 -8.54 -0.20
CA PHE A 192 11.16 -7.85 0.15
C PHE A 192 10.86 -6.68 -0.80
N VAL A 193 11.86 -5.81 -1.06
CA VAL A 193 11.71 -4.69 -2.00
C VAL A 193 11.33 -5.22 -3.39
N TYR A 194 12.07 -6.21 -3.91
CA TYR A 194 11.79 -6.77 -5.23
C TYR A 194 10.38 -7.35 -5.36
N ILE A 195 9.95 -8.14 -4.38
CA ILE A 195 8.61 -8.75 -4.38
C ILE A 195 7.54 -7.68 -4.26
N SER A 196 7.74 -6.65 -3.43
CA SER A 196 6.81 -5.52 -3.30
C SER A 196 6.61 -4.79 -4.62
N LEU A 197 7.69 -4.55 -5.39
CA LEU A 197 7.62 -3.95 -6.72
C LEU A 197 6.81 -4.79 -7.70
N VAL A 198 7.04 -6.10 -7.71
CA VAL A 198 6.29 -7.04 -8.59
C VAL A 198 4.80 -7.01 -8.24
N TRP A 199 4.43 -6.99 -6.96
CA TRP A 199 3.02 -6.95 -6.56
C TRP A 199 2.35 -5.61 -6.83
N GLN A 200 3.02 -4.51 -6.57
CA GLN A 200 2.49 -3.20 -6.92
C GLN A 200 2.19 -3.11 -8.42
N THR A 201 3.12 -3.55 -9.25
CA THR A 201 2.93 -3.57 -10.72
C THR A 201 1.84 -4.56 -11.12
N ALA A 202 1.75 -5.75 -10.49
CA ALA A 202 0.73 -6.75 -10.78
C ALA A 202 -0.70 -6.25 -10.52
N SER A 203 -0.88 -5.42 -9.49
CA SER A 203 -2.18 -4.80 -9.20
C SER A 203 -2.62 -3.89 -10.35
N VAL A 204 -1.71 -3.10 -10.92
CA VAL A 204 -2.01 -2.22 -12.05
C VAL A 204 -2.22 -3.03 -13.35
N VAL A 205 -1.40 -4.06 -13.62
CA VAL A 205 -1.55 -4.97 -14.77
C VAL A 205 -2.94 -5.64 -14.75
N SER A 206 -3.37 -6.10 -13.57
CA SER A 206 -4.68 -6.77 -13.43
C SER A 206 -5.86 -5.86 -13.75
N VAL A 207 -5.73 -4.54 -13.51
CA VAL A 207 -6.76 -3.54 -13.88
C VAL A 207 -6.68 -3.18 -15.34
N SER A 208 -5.47 -2.92 -15.86
CA SER A 208 -5.27 -2.39 -17.21
C SER A 208 -5.41 -3.43 -18.31
N GLU A 209 -5.17 -4.72 -18.01
CA GLU A 209 -5.14 -5.80 -18.99
C GLU A 209 -6.11 -6.95 -18.64
N GLU A 210 -6.96 -6.78 -17.65
CA GLU A 210 -7.91 -7.80 -17.15
C GLU A 210 -7.26 -9.17 -16.84
N ALA A 211 -5.95 -9.18 -16.57
CA ALA A 211 -5.19 -10.40 -16.35
C ALA A 211 -5.53 -11.06 -15.00
N TYR A 212 -5.59 -12.40 -14.99
CA TYR A 212 -5.72 -13.16 -13.75
C TYR A 212 -4.43 -13.08 -12.93
N VAL A 213 -4.54 -13.33 -11.63
CA VAL A 213 -3.48 -13.13 -10.62
C VAL A 213 -2.12 -13.67 -11.05
N MET A 214 -2.05 -14.94 -11.50
CA MET A 214 -0.78 -15.57 -11.91
C MET A 214 -0.21 -14.95 -13.17
N THR A 215 -1.05 -14.69 -14.17
CA THR A 215 -0.63 -14.03 -15.42
C THR A 215 -0.16 -12.61 -15.16
N ALA A 216 -0.88 -11.86 -14.32
CA ALA A 216 -0.49 -10.51 -13.90
C ALA A 216 0.87 -10.51 -13.18
N MET A 217 1.15 -11.48 -12.31
CA MET A 217 2.43 -11.59 -11.61
C MET A 217 3.59 -11.94 -12.56
N ILE A 218 3.39 -12.88 -13.49
CA ILE A 218 4.43 -13.25 -14.47
C ILE A 218 4.73 -12.07 -15.37
N LYS A 219 3.71 -11.38 -15.88
CA LYS A 219 3.86 -10.20 -16.73
C LYS A 219 4.53 -9.05 -15.98
N SER A 220 4.11 -8.79 -14.75
CA SER A 220 4.70 -7.78 -13.87
C SER A 220 6.19 -8.03 -13.62
N LYS A 221 6.59 -9.30 -13.38
CA LYS A 221 7.99 -9.69 -13.25
C LYS A 221 8.81 -9.39 -14.52
N ALA A 222 8.22 -9.59 -15.69
CA ALA A 222 8.87 -9.27 -16.97
C ALA A 222 9.00 -7.74 -17.14
N LEU A 223 7.95 -6.98 -16.87
CA LEU A 223 7.91 -5.51 -16.98
C LEU A 223 8.88 -4.80 -16.03
N VAL A 224 9.04 -5.29 -14.81
CA VAL A 224 9.96 -4.72 -13.81
C VAL A 224 11.43 -4.89 -14.24
N ARG A 225 11.76 -5.92 -15.05
CA ARG A 225 13.11 -6.11 -15.57
C ARG A 225 13.50 -4.93 -16.48
N GLY A 226 14.66 -4.36 -16.27
CA GLY A 226 15.19 -3.22 -17.02
C GLY A 226 15.07 -1.88 -16.32
N LYS A 227 14.00 -1.63 -15.56
CA LYS A 227 13.83 -0.39 -14.76
C LYS A 227 13.77 -0.62 -13.25
N THR A 228 14.16 -1.81 -12.77
CA THR A 228 14.13 -2.20 -11.35
C THR A 228 14.82 -1.18 -10.43
N LYS A 229 15.94 -0.59 -10.87
CA LYS A 229 16.66 0.41 -10.06
C LYS A 229 15.82 1.67 -9.81
N VAL A 230 15.19 2.21 -10.87
CA VAL A 230 14.36 3.42 -10.78
C VAL A 230 13.13 3.13 -9.91
N MET A 231 12.47 2.00 -10.14
CA MET A 231 11.32 1.56 -9.34
C MET A 231 11.69 1.34 -7.89
N GLY A 232 12.85 0.72 -7.61
CA GLY A 232 13.35 0.50 -6.26
C GLY A 232 13.60 1.82 -5.52
N VAL A 233 14.19 2.81 -6.17
CA VAL A 233 14.39 4.15 -5.59
C VAL A 233 13.05 4.83 -5.29
N ILE A 234 12.08 4.75 -6.21
CA ILE A 234 10.73 5.29 -5.99
C ILE A 234 10.09 4.63 -4.77
N PHE A 235 10.10 3.30 -4.70
CA PHE A 235 9.54 2.54 -3.59
C PHE A 235 10.19 2.93 -2.26
N LEU A 236 11.52 3.01 -2.21
CA LEU A 236 12.24 3.42 -1.00
C LEU A 236 11.90 4.85 -0.60
N THR A 237 11.82 5.79 -1.54
CA THR A 237 11.46 7.17 -1.26
C THR A 237 10.06 7.27 -0.65
N MET A 238 9.07 6.54 -1.20
CA MET A 238 7.72 6.49 -0.66
C MET A 238 7.69 5.84 0.73
N THR A 239 8.39 4.72 0.91
CA THR A 239 8.49 4.05 2.21
C THR A 239 9.11 4.95 3.28
N ILE A 240 10.20 5.66 2.94
CA ILE A 240 10.84 6.62 3.84
C ILE A 240 9.87 7.76 4.20
N SER A 241 9.11 8.27 3.24
CA SER A 241 8.10 9.32 3.49
C SER A 241 7.03 8.86 4.47
N TYR A 242 6.55 7.61 4.36
CA TYR A 242 5.62 7.01 5.33
C TYR A 242 6.23 6.86 6.73
N VAL A 243 7.49 6.43 6.82
CA VAL A 243 8.19 6.29 8.10
C VAL A 243 8.38 7.64 8.77
N ILE A 244 8.83 8.66 8.04
CA ILE A 244 8.98 10.03 8.55
C ILE A 244 7.64 10.52 9.09
N MET A 245 6.57 10.39 8.30
CA MET A 245 5.24 10.82 8.69
C MET A 245 4.73 10.11 9.95
N LYS A 246 5.00 8.80 10.08
CA LYS A 246 4.66 8.04 11.29
C LYS A 246 5.42 8.57 12.51
N ILE A 247 6.70 8.87 12.38
CA ILE A 247 7.54 9.41 13.46
C ILE A 247 7.04 10.78 13.87
N GLU A 248 6.79 11.68 12.92
CA GLU A 248 6.30 13.02 13.20
C GLU A 248 4.91 13.01 13.84
N PHE A 249 3.99 12.15 13.36
CA PHE A 249 2.69 11.96 13.99
C PHE A 249 2.83 11.51 15.45
N SER A 250 3.66 10.52 15.73
CA SER A 250 3.87 10.02 17.09
C SER A 250 4.47 11.10 18.00
N LYS A 251 5.46 11.85 17.53
CA LYS A 251 6.09 12.94 18.31
C LYS A 251 5.14 14.11 18.58
N LEU A 252 4.44 14.60 17.55
CA LEU A 252 3.64 15.81 17.63
C LEU A 252 2.28 15.58 18.29
N VAL A 253 1.67 14.41 18.10
CA VAL A 253 0.31 14.12 18.59
C VAL A 253 0.33 13.35 19.91
N GLU A 254 1.28 12.42 20.10
CA GLU A 254 1.32 11.54 21.28
C GLU A 254 2.33 12.03 22.33
N GLY A 255 3.52 12.51 21.91
CA GLY A 255 4.65 12.80 22.80
C GLY A 255 4.79 14.26 23.23
N SER A 256 4.00 15.20 22.72
CA SER A 256 4.22 16.61 22.96
C SER A 256 3.48 17.13 24.21
N SER A 257 4.15 18.03 24.94
CA SER A 257 3.57 18.89 25.99
C SER A 257 2.69 20.03 25.42
N LEU A 258 2.39 19.99 24.13
CA LEU A 258 1.59 20.98 23.43
C LEU A 258 0.13 20.96 23.92
N GLY A 259 -0.47 22.14 24.00
CA GLY A 259 -1.90 22.26 24.32
C GLY A 259 -2.80 21.47 23.35
N ILE A 260 -3.99 21.10 23.78
CA ILE A 260 -4.95 20.26 23.04
C ILE A 260 -5.20 20.80 21.63
N VAL A 261 -5.34 22.11 21.45
CA VAL A 261 -5.62 22.75 20.15
C VAL A 261 -4.48 22.48 19.15
N ASN A 262 -3.22 22.67 19.60
CA ASN A 262 -2.06 22.44 18.73
C ASN A 262 -1.91 20.96 18.35
N ARG A 263 -2.18 20.04 19.26
CA ARG A 263 -2.17 18.59 18.99
C ARG A 263 -3.20 18.19 17.94
N VAL A 264 -4.43 18.73 18.02
CA VAL A 264 -5.49 18.49 17.05
C VAL A 264 -5.12 19.07 15.69
N SER A 265 -4.61 20.32 15.66
CA SER A 265 -4.18 20.96 14.40
C SER A 265 -3.06 20.17 13.71
N CYS A 266 -2.03 19.76 14.45
CA CYS A 266 -0.96 18.91 13.91
C CYS A 266 -1.50 17.56 13.42
N GLY A 267 -2.45 16.96 14.14
CA GLY A 267 -3.11 15.71 13.73
C GLY A 267 -3.86 15.85 12.40
N ILE A 268 -4.58 16.95 12.20
CA ILE A 268 -5.29 17.24 10.95
C ILE A 268 -4.30 17.45 9.80
N ILE A 269 -3.22 18.20 10.01
CA ILE A 269 -2.18 18.41 9.00
C ILE A 269 -1.54 17.08 8.60
N CYS A 270 -1.14 16.26 9.56
CA CYS A 270 -0.58 14.94 9.29
C CYS A 270 -1.57 14.04 8.53
N PHE A 271 -2.87 14.11 8.86
CA PHE A 271 -3.92 13.38 8.14
C PHE A 271 -4.02 13.81 6.68
N LEU A 272 -4.06 15.12 6.40
CA LEU A 272 -4.12 15.65 5.05
C LEU A 272 -2.87 15.28 4.23
N LEU A 273 -1.69 15.37 4.84
CA LEU A 273 -0.44 14.95 4.21
C LEU A 273 -0.45 13.45 3.87
N LEU A 274 -1.00 12.60 4.76
CA LEU A 274 -1.16 11.18 4.50
C LEU A 274 -2.08 10.90 3.32
N VAL A 275 -3.22 11.58 3.24
CA VAL A 275 -4.15 11.48 2.12
C VAL A 275 -3.45 11.81 0.79
N LEU A 276 -2.70 12.92 0.77
CA LEU A 276 -1.94 13.33 -0.42
C LEU A 276 -0.82 12.34 -0.77
N LEU A 277 -0.12 11.82 0.22
CA LEU A 277 0.95 10.83 0.02
C LEU A 277 0.40 9.54 -0.60
N ILE A 278 -0.72 9.01 -0.10
CA ILE A 278 -1.37 7.82 -0.65
C ILE A 278 -1.84 8.06 -2.09
N LEU A 279 -2.50 9.19 -2.36
CA LEU A 279 -2.91 9.55 -3.72
C LEU A 279 -1.71 9.58 -4.67
N PHE A 280 -0.65 10.24 -4.25
CA PHE A 280 0.56 10.41 -5.05
C PHE A 280 1.26 9.08 -5.32
N GLU A 281 1.33 8.20 -4.32
CA GLU A 281 1.87 6.85 -4.47
C GLU A 281 1.09 6.04 -5.51
N LEU A 282 -0.25 6.02 -5.45
CA LEU A 282 -1.09 5.27 -6.39
C LEU A 282 -0.94 5.79 -7.83
N VAL A 283 -0.82 7.10 -8.00
CA VAL A 283 -0.59 7.70 -9.33
C VAL A 283 0.80 7.36 -9.85
N ILE A 284 1.84 7.49 -9.02
CA ILE A 284 3.22 7.12 -9.39
C ILE A 284 3.31 5.64 -9.76
N GLN A 285 2.71 4.76 -8.97
CA GLN A 285 2.67 3.32 -9.25
C GLN A 285 2.09 3.04 -10.64
N THR A 286 1.00 3.71 -10.99
CA THR A 286 0.34 3.54 -12.28
C THR A 286 1.17 4.14 -13.42
N VAL A 287 1.73 5.35 -13.24
CA VAL A 287 2.61 5.99 -14.24
C VAL A 287 3.85 5.12 -14.49
N THR A 288 4.44 4.57 -13.42
CA THR A 288 5.61 3.69 -13.52
C THR A 288 5.30 2.42 -14.34
N TYR A 289 4.10 1.85 -14.18
CA TYR A 289 3.65 0.73 -15.02
C TYR A 289 3.64 1.12 -16.51
N PHE A 290 3.07 2.27 -16.87
CA PHE A 290 3.04 2.73 -18.27
C PHE A 290 4.44 3.02 -18.82
N VAL A 291 5.34 3.55 -18.00
CA VAL A 291 6.75 3.75 -18.33
C VAL A 291 7.47 2.42 -18.61
N CYS A 292 7.23 1.40 -17.78
CA CYS A 292 7.79 0.07 -17.99
C CYS A 292 7.22 -0.60 -19.25
N LYS A 293 5.91 -0.47 -19.50
CA LYS A 293 5.25 -1.00 -20.69
C LYS A 293 5.81 -0.35 -21.96
N SER A 294 6.00 0.97 -21.95
CA SER A 294 6.62 1.70 -23.05
C SER A 294 8.07 1.29 -23.26
N TYR A 295 8.85 1.05 -22.20
CA TYR A 295 10.25 0.61 -22.29
C TYR A 295 10.40 -0.76 -22.96
N HIS A 296 9.45 -1.67 -22.75
CA HIS A 296 9.44 -2.99 -23.40
C HIS A 296 8.81 -2.98 -24.80
N HIS A 297 8.52 -1.81 -25.37
CA HIS A 297 7.88 -1.63 -26.68
C HIS A 297 6.55 -2.42 -26.81
N GLU A 298 5.91 -2.77 -25.70
CA GLU A 298 4.58 -3.31 -25.74
C GLU A 298 3.61 -2.19 -26.14
N ASN A 299 2.92 -2.38 -27.27
CA ASN A 299 1.91 -1.43 -27.73
C ASN A 299 0.89 -1.21 -26.60
N ILE A 300 0.71 0.04 -26.24
CA ILE A 300 -0.49 0.47 -25.51
C ILE A 300 -1.59 0.43 -26.59
N ASP A 301 -2.10 -0.78 -26.87
CA ASP A 301 -3.09 -0.97 -27.91
C ASP A 301 -4.35 -0.26 -27.46
N LYS A 302 -4.56 0.93 -28.05
CA LYS A 302 -5.74 1.74 -27.75
C LYS A 302 -7.03 0.97 -28.01
N SER A 303 -7.02 0.06 -29.02
CA SER A 303 -8.19 -0.76 -29.35
C SER A 303 -8.48 -1.81 -28.31
N THR A 304 -7.50 -2.60 -27.89
CA THR A 304 -7.70 -3.66 -26.87
C THR A 304 -8.00 -3.08 -25.48
N THR A 305 -7.31 -2.00 -25.10
CA THR A 305 -7.61 -1.32 -23.83
C THR A 305 -8.98 -0.66 -23.89
N LEU A 306 -9.37 -0.09 -25.04
CA LEU A 306 -10.70 0.50 -25.26
C LEU A 306 -11.81 -0.57 -25.29
N ASP A 307 -11.62 -1.68 -25.99
CA ASP A 307 -12.59 -2.77 -26.05
C ASP A 307 -12.83 -3.39 -24.66
N HIS A 308 -11.78 -3.51 -23.83
CA HIS A 308 -11.90 -3.96 -22.44
C HIS A 308 -12.56 -2.91 -21.54
N LEU A 309 -12.32 -1.62 -21.77
CA LEU A 309 -12.97 -0.55 -21.03
C LEU A 309 -14.43 -0.33 -21.47
N ASP A 310 -14.74 -0.48 -22.77
CA ASP A 310 -16.08 -0.35 -23.36
C ASP A 310 -16.96 -1.60 -23.17
N ALA A 311 -16.40 -2.80 -23.08
CA ALA A 311 -17.15 -3.99 -22.70
C ALA A 311 -17.83 -3.84 -21.33
N GLY A 312 -17.23 -3.05 -20.43
CA GLY A 312 -17.86 -2.64 -19.16
C GLY A 312 -18.98 -1.62 -19.33
N TYR A 313 -19.06 -0.91 -20.47
CA TYR A 313 -20.07 0.12 -20.74
C TYR A 313 -21.26 -0.46 -21.52
N ASN A 314 -21.03 -1.33 -22.50
CA ASN A 314 -22.06 -1.83 -23.41
C ASN A 314 -22.93 -2.95 -22.81
N ASP A 315 -22.52 -3.60 -21.72
CA ASP A 315 -23.31 -4.65 -21.06
C ASP A 315 -24.62 -4.12 -20.42
N TYR A 316 -24.86 -2.80 -20.43
CA TYR A 316 -26.04 -2.14 -19.83
C TYR A 316 -26.69 -1.04 -20.68
N VAL A 317 -26.47 -1.02 -21.99
CA VAL A 317 -27.33 -0.23 -22.86
C VAL A 317 -28.54 -1.12 -23.18
N PRO A 318 -29.75 -0.83 -22.62
CA PRO A 318 -30.94 -1.56 -23.06
C PRO A 318 -31.07 -1.30 -24.55
N LEU A 319 -31.15 -2.38 -25.35
CA LEU A 319 -31.48 -2.32 -26.77
C LEU A 319 -32.72 -1.45 -26.90
N LYS A 320 -32.53 -0.21 -27.40
CA LYS A 320 -33.66 0.63 -27.82
C LYS A 320 -34.38 -0.22 -28.85
N ALA A 321 -35.63 -0.61 -28.53
CA ALA A 321 -36.49 -1.32 -29.43
C ALA A 321 -36.45 -0.59 -30.77
N LYS A 322 -36.11 -1.26 -31.85
CA LYS A 322 -36.37 -0.85 -33.20
C LYS A 322 -37.89 -0.81 -33.32
N ASP A 323 -38.43 0.41 -33.26
CA ASP A 323 -39.80 0.62 -33.65
C ASP A 323 -39.94 0.25 -35.11
N VAL A 324 -40.84 -0.68 -35.36
CA VAL A 324 -41.35 -1.14 -36.65
C VAL A 324 -42.18 0.03 -37.24
#